data_058a07235f3c330fd2d4490c65e4a317
#
_entry.id   058a07235f3c330fd2d4490c65e4a317
#
_cell.length_a   1.000
_cell.length_b   1.000
_cell.length_c   1.000
_cell.angle_alpha   90.00
_cell.angle_beta   90.00
_cell.angle_gamma   90.00
#
_symmetry.space_group_name_H-M   'P 1'
#
loop_
_entity.id
_entity.type
_entity.pdbx_description
1 polymer ?
#
loop_
_entity_poly.entity_id
_entity_poly.type
_entity_poly.pdbx_seq_one_letter_code
_entity_poly.pdbx_strand_id
1 'polypeptide(L)'
;SWVEGTPHGALDFAPNIKDAGCIVSPLYARAPAAGVVTRSDNSVVMLTLVDNTGQPNGWEILFMHIATQDRVALGTRLSVNDPIGHPSCEGGSSTGTHMHIARKYRGEWISTSGPLPFVMSGWTALPGERIYTGTLVKDDLVVTARQGGNADSLISR
;
A
#
# COMPACT_ATOMS: atom_id res chain seq x y z
N SER A 1 -0.99 1.48 11.49
CA SER A 1 -1.39 0.68 12.64
C SER A 1 -0.66 -0.65 12.67
N TRP A 2 -0.01 -0.98 13.77
CA TRP A 2 1.01 -2.04 13.90
C TRP A 2 0.49 -3.30 14.63
N VAL A 3 -0.81 -3.59 14.51
CA VAL A 3 -1.42 -4.76 15.16
C VAL A 3 -1.12 -6.00 14.32
N GLU A 4 -0.42 -6.98 14.90
CA GLU A 4 -0.15 -8.27 14.26
C GLU A 4 -1.46 -9.01 13.92
N GLY A 5 -1.45 -9.75 12.82
CA GLY A 5 -2.57 -10.60 12.43
C GLY A 5 -3.80 -9.85 11.92
N THR A 6 -3.68 -8.56 11.54
CA THR A 6 -4.78 -7.76 11.02
C THR A 6 -4.34 -6.92 9.81
N PRO A 7 -5.29 -6.40 8.99
CA PRO A 7 -4.96 -5.46 7.91
C PRO A 7 -4.38 -4.12 8.40
N HIS A 8 -4.31 -3.92 9.70
CA HIS A 8 -3.70 -2.75 10.32
C HIS A 8 -2.16 -2.82 10.42
N GLY A 9 -1.54 -3.97 10.20
CA GLY A 9 -0.10 -4.11 9.98
C GLY A 9 0.30 -3.59 8.60
N ALA A 10 0.22 -2.28 8.37
CA ALA A 10 0.21 -1.64 7.08
C ALA A 10 1.08 -0.39 7.01
N LEU A 11 1.31 0.09 5.80
CA LEU A 11 1.92 1.38 5.50
C LEU A 11 0.90 2.29 4.83
N ASP A 12 0.91 3.56 5.22
CA ASP A 12 0.11 4.60 4.60
C ASP A 12 1.00 5.52 3.76
N PHE A 13 0.62 5.71 2.49
CA PHE A 13 1.31 6.59 1.55
C PHE A 13 0.37 7.68 1.05
N ALA A 14 0.68 8.92 1.36
CA ALA A 14 0.00 10.07 0.77
C ALA A 14 0.65 10.44 -0.58
N PRO A 15 -0.14 10.74 -1.62
CA PRO A 15 0.42 11.26 -2.87
C PRO A 15 1.00 12.66 -2.64
N ASN A 16 2.09 12.97 -3.34
CA ASN A 16 2.69 14.31 -3.31
C ASN A 16 1.87 15.29 -4.17
N ILE A 17 0.79 15.80 -3.61
CA ILE A 17 -0.12 16.76 -4.23
C ILE A 17 -0.33 17.98 -3.32
N LYS A 18 -0.54 19.17 -3.90
CA LYS A 18 -0.57 20.43 -3.16
C LYS A 18 -1.73 20.59 -2.17
N ASP A 19 -2.86 19.98 -2.44
CA ASP A 19 -4.07 20.09 -1.59
C ASP A 19 -4.41 18.73 -1.01
N ALA A 20 -3.91 18.52 0.21
CA ALA A 20 -3.97 17.23 0.90
C ALA A 20 -5.31 16.93 1.61
N GLY A 21 -6.39 17.57 1.20
CA GLY A 21 -7.73 17.26 1.68
C GLY A 21 -8.24 15.90 1.19
N CYS A 22 -9.51 15.63 1.40
CA CYS A 22 -10.17 14.45 0.87
C CYS A 22 -10.57 14.65 -0.60
N ILE A 23 -9.65 14.37 -1.50
CA ILE A 23 -9.86 14.42 -2.95
C ILE A 23 -9.49 13.06 -3.59
N VAL A 24 -9.98 12.83 -4.80
CA VAL A 24 -9.43 11.76 -5.64
C VAL A 24 -8.10 12.24 -6.21
N SER A 25 -7.02 11.54 -5.92
CA SER A 25 -5.68 11.90 -6.40
C SER A 25 -5.62 11.87 -7.93
N PRO A 26 -4.98 12.82 -8.59
CA PRO A 26 -4.68 12.70 -10.02
C PRO A 26 -3.60 11.65 -10.32
N LEU A 27 -2.88 11.18 -9.31
CA LEU A 27 -1.84 10.15 -9.44
C LEU A 27 -2.44 8.77 -9.21
N TYR A 28 -1.91 7.77 -9.93
CA TYR A 28 -2.28 6.37 -9.76
C TYR A 28 -1.44 5.66 -8.70
N ALA A 29 -2.09 4.88 -7.85
CA ALA A 29 -1.46 3.74 -7.20
C ALA A 29 -1.11 2.69 -8.26
N ARG A 30 0.06 2.06 -8.15
CA ARG A 30 0.57 1.13 -9.15
C ARG A 30 0.94 -0.21 -8.54
N ALA A 31 0.78 -1.29 -9.32
CA ALA A 31 1.10 -2.64 -8.91
C ALA A 31 2.60 -2.78 -8.60
N PRO A 32 2.98 -3.20 -7.39
CA PRO A 32 4.39 -3.39 -7.03
C PRO A 32 4.98 -4.69 -7.58
N ALA A 33 4.11 -5.64 -7.96
CA ALA A 33 4.47 -6.94 -8.51
C ALA A 33 3.39 -7.43 -9.47
N ALA A 34 3.71 -8.43 -10.29
CA ALA A 34 2.73 -9.08 -11.14
C ALA A 34 1.70 -9.86 -10.32
N GLY A 35 0.43 -9.83 -10.73
CA GLY A 35 -0.64 -10.50 -10.02
C GLY A 35 -1.99 -10.47 -10.73
N VAL A 36 -2.98 -11.00 -10.05
CA VAL A 36 -4.38 -10.98 -10.46
C VAL A 36 -5.20 -10.25 -9.41
N VAL A 37 -6.08 -9.36 -9.83
CA VAL A 37 -7.02 -8.66 -8.95
C VAL A 37 -8.09 -9.64 -8.49
N THR A 38 -8.07 -10.01 -7.21
CA THR A 38 -9.01 -10.98 -6.62
C THR A 38 -10.13 -10.32 -5.81
N ARG A 39 -10.03 -9.01 -5.60
CA ARG A 39 -11.09 -8.17 -5.05
C ARG A 39 -10.97 -6.74 -5.58
N SER A 40 -12.10 -6.11 -5.93
CA SER A 40 -12.18 -4.70 -6.33
C SER A 40 -13.56 -4.14 -6.00
N ASP A 41 -13.78 -3.82 -4.73
CA ASP A 41 -15.03 -3.26 -4.21
C ASP A 41 -14.79 -2.39 -2.98
N ASN A 42 -15.77 -1.58 -2.58
CA ASN A 42 -15.75 -0.78 -1.34
C ASN A 42 -14.40 -0.07 -1.09
N SER A 43 -13.82 0.50 -2.15
CA SER A 43 -12.52 1.20 -2.12
C SER A 43 -11.33 0.31 -1.71
N VAL A 44 -11.48 -1.00 -1.86
CA VAL A 44 -10.46 -2.02 -1.64
C VAL A 44 -10.10 -2.69 -2.95
N VAL A 45 -8.80 -2.83 -3.20
CA VAL A 45 -8.25 -3.73 -4.22
C VAL A 45 -7.38 -4.77 -3.53
N MET A 46 -7.60 -6.05 -3.82
CA MET A 46 -6.71 -7.14 -3.42
C MET A 46 -6.00 -7.67 -4.66
N LEU A 47 -4.69 -7.70 -4.61
CA LEU A 47 -3.82 -8.25 -5.66
C LEU A 47 -3.17 -9.54 -5.16
N THR A 48 -3.56 -10.67 -5.72
CA THR A 48 -2.90 -11.96 -5.48
C THR A 48 -1.69 -12.05 -6.41
N LEU A 49 -0.50 -12.13 -5.83
CA LEU A 49 0.75 -12.16 -6.58
C LEU A 49 0.98 -13.52 -7.24
N VAL A 50 1.62 -13.48 -8.40
CA VAL A 50 1.92 -14.68 -9.18
C VAL A 50 3.44 -14.84 -9.37
N ASP A 51 3.84 -16.09 -9.57
CA ASP A 51 5.21 -16.45 -9.98
C ASP A 51 5.42 -16.30 -11.50
N ASN A 52 6.60 -16.68 -11.98
CA ASN A 52 6.98 -16.61 -13.40
C ASN A 52 6.14 -17.53 -14.30
N THR A 53 5.40 -18.48 -13.72
CA THR A 53 4.48 -19.38 -14.44
C THR A 53 3.05 -18.83 -14.45
N GLY A 54 2.80 -17.72 -13.75
CA GLY A 54 1.47 -17.12 -13.59
C GLY A 54 0.62 -17.78 -12.50
N GLN A 55 1.21 -18.64 -11.66
CA GLN A 55 0.52 -19.27 -10.54
C GLN A 55 0.65 -18.45 -9.27
N PRO A 56 -0.37 -18.44 -8.37
CA PRO A 56 -0.28 -17.77 -7.08
C PRO A 56 0.94 -18.22 -6.28
N ASN A 57 1.72 -17.27 -5.78
CA ASN A 57 2.93 -17.52 -5.00
C ASN A 57 2.72 -17.45 -3.48
N GLY A 58 1.47 -17.31 -3.04
CA GLY A 58 1.06 -17.24 -1.65
C GLY A 58 0.98 -15.82 -1.07
N TRP A 59 1.47 -14.80 -1.78
CA TRP A 59 1.37 -13.42 -1.35
C TRP A 59 0.12 -12.74 -1.91
N GLU A 60 -0.51 -11.92 -1.06
CA GLU A 60 -1.59 -11.00 -1.44
C GLU A 60 -1.28 -9.60 -0.88
N ILE A 61 -1.59 -8.58 -1.66
CA ILE A 61 -1.44 -7.18 -1.25
C ILE A 61 -2.82 -6.52 -1.26
N LEU A 62 -3.18 -5.97 -0.11
CA LEU A 62 -4.36 -5.15 0.07
C LEU A 62 -4.00 -3.68 -0.18
N PHE A 63 -4.82 -3.01 -0.99
CA PHE A 63 -4.82 -1.55 -1.16
C PHE A 63 -6.18 -1.03 -0.71
N MET A 64 -6.21 -0.08 0.25
CA MET A 64 -7.44 0.60 0.66
C MET A 64 -7.40 2.08 0.27
N HIS A 65 -8.57 2.71 0.33
CA HIS A 65 -8.81 4.08 -0.08
C HIS A 65 -8.56 4.32 -1.57
N ILE A 66 -8.74 3.27 -2.39
CA ILE A 66 -8.71 3.40 -3.84
C ILE A 66 -10.09 3.88 -4.32
N ALA A 67 -10.13 5.04 -4.97
CA ALA A 67 -11.36 5.63 -5.49
C ALA A 67 -12.15 4.68 -6.38
N THR A 68 -13.45 4.87 -6.44
CA THR A 68 -14.31 4.14 -7.39
C THR A 68 -13.98 4.50 -8.83
N GLN A 69 -13.57 5.75 -9.05
CA GLN A 69 -13.13 6.24 -10.36
C GLN A 69 -11.89 5.49 -10.84
N ASP A 70 -11.97 4.96 -12.05
CA ASP A 70 -10.88 4.27 -12.77
C ASP A 70 -10.18 3.16 -11.95
N ARG A 71 -10.88 2.59 -10.95
CA ARG A 71 -10.38 1.45 -10.20
C ARG A 71 -10.33 0.20 -11.08
N VAL A 72 -9.21 -0.50 -11.02
CA VAL A 72 -8.99 -1.75 -11.75
C VAL A 72 -10.09 -2.77 -11.46
N ALA A 73 -10.58 -3.45 -12.49
CA ALA A 73 -11.65 -4.43 -12.37
C ALA A 73 -11.18 -5.76 -11.75
N LEU A 74 -12.11 -6.45 -11.07
CA LEU A 74 -11.91 -7.82 -10.61
C LEU A 74 -11.47 -8.73 -11.77
N GLY A 75 -10.52 -9.62 -11.53
CA GLY A 75 -10.00 -10.59 -12.51
C GLY A 75 -8.92 -10.03 -13.43
N THR A 76 -8.64 -8.72 -13.39
CA THR A 76 -7.59 -8.11 -14.20
C THR A 76 -6.23 -8.68 -13.83
N ARG A 77 -5.43 -9.08 -14.84
CA ARG A 77 -4.01 -9.41 -14.67
C ARG A 77 -3.20 -8.13 -14.78
N LEU A 78 -2.35 -7.90 -13.80
CA LEU A 78 -1.47 -6.74 -13.73
C LEU A 78 -0.01 -7.18 -13.83
N SER A 79 0.77 -6.41 -14.56
CA SER A 79 2.23 -6.41 -14.52
C SER A 79 2.73 -5.40 -13.49
N VAL A 80 4.01 -5.47 -13.16
CA VAL A 80 4.66 -4.43 -12.35
C VAL A 80 4.42 -3.07 -13.00
N ASN A 81 4.01 -2.10 -12.20
CA ASN A 81 3.76 -0.71 -12.61
C ASN A 81 2.41 -0.44 -13.30
N ASP A 82 1.58 -1.46 -13.53
CA ASP A 82 0.23 -1.23 -14.05
C ASP A 82 -0.62 -0.43 -13.06
N PRO A 83 -1.54 0.42 -13.53
CA PRO A 83 -2.39 1.23 -12.67
C PRO A 83 -3.40 0.36 -11.91
N ILE A 84 -3.57 0.65 -10.62
CA ILE A 84 -4.57 0.02 -9.74
C ILE A 84 -5.81 0.92 -9.61
N GLY A 85 -5.60 2.23 -9.50
CA GLY A 85 -6.61 3.24 -9.28
C GLY A 85 -6.03 4.44 -8.53
N HIS A 86 -6.88 5.38 -8.18
CA HIS A 86 -6.47 6.63 -7.57
C HIS A 86 -6.58 6.57 -6.04
N PRO A 87 -5.52 6.94 -5.28
CA PRO A 87 -5.67 7.19 -3.85
C PRO A 87 -6.75 8.23 -3.56
N SER A 88 -7.51 8.04 -2.49
CA SER A 88 -8.63 8.90 -2.11
C SER A 88 -8.89 8.85 -0.60
N CYS A 89 -10.05 9.34 -0.15
CA CYS A 89 -10.60 9.10 1.18
C CYS A 89 -11.79 8.13 1.15
N GLU A 90 -12.08 7.49 0.03
CA GLU A 90 -13.20 6.56 -0.07
C GLU A 90 -12.95 5.32 0.80
N GLY A 91 -14.00 4.80 1.37
CA GLY A 91 -13.99 3.60 2.22
C GLY A 91 -13.32 3.79 3.58
N GLY A 92 -13.92 3.27 4.63
CA GLY A 92 -13.40 3.35 5.99
C GLY A 92 -13.32 4.77 6.55
N SER A 93 -12.38 5.00 7.48
CA SER A 93 -12.12 6.30 8.09
C SER A 93 -10.81 6.86 7.57
N SER A 94 -10.86 8.05 6.99
CA SER A 94 -9.70 8.75 6.46
C SER A 94 -9.82 10.25 6.73
N THR A 95 -8.71 10.90 7.08
CA THR A 95 -8.62 12.35 7.32
C THR A 95 -7.96 13.11 6.17
N GLY A 96 -7.47 12.40 5.17
CA GLY A 96 -6.82 12.97 4.00
C GLY A 96 -6.53 11.89 2.96
N THR A 97 -6.35 12.31 1.70
CA THR A 97 -6.08 11.40 0.58
C THR A 97 -4.80 10.60 0.82
N HIS A 98 -4.93 9.29 0.89
CA HIS A 98 -3.81 8.37 1.02
C HIS A 98 -4.15 6.98 0.46
N MET A 99 -3.18 6.10 0.44
CA MET A 99 -3.31 4.70 0.13
C MET A 99 -2.75 3.89 1.30
N HIS A 100 -3.57 2.99 1.84
CA HIS A 100 -3.20 2.05 2.88
C HIS A 100 -2.81 0.71 2.24
N ILE A 101 -1.62 0.20 2.54
CA ILE A 101 -1.10 -1.07 1.98
C ILE A 101 -0.83 -2.06 3.09
N ALA A 102 -1.49 -3.22 3.04
CA ALA A 102 -1.24 -4.35 3.92
C ALA A 102 -0.91 -5.61 3.11
N ARG A 103 -0.32 -6.60 3.77
CA ARG A 103 0.14 -7.84 3.13
C ARG A 103 -0.43 -9.07 3.82
N LYS A 104 -0.71 -10.10 3.00
CA LYS A 104 -0.95 -11.46 3.46
C LYS A 104 0.06 -12.43 2.86
N TYR A 105 0.37 -13.47 3.59
CA TYR A 105 1.08 -14.63 3.08
C TYR A 105 0.35 -15.91 3.49
N ARG A 106 -0.04 -16.70 2.49
CA ARG A 106 -0.83 -17.94 2.68
C ARG A 106 -2.07 -17.75 3.57
N GLY A 107 -2.78 -16.63 3.35
CA GLY A 107 -4.02 -16.29 4.07
C GLY A 107 -3.82 -15.55 5.40
N GLU A 108 -2.60 -15.49 5.93
CA GLU A 108 -2.29 -14.82 7.21
C GLU A 108 -1.83 -13.38 6.97
N TRP A 109 -2.33 -12.42 7.77
CA TRP A 109 -1.87 -11.04 7.76
C TRP A 109 -0.44 -10.95 8.30
N ILE A 110 0.44 -10.30 7.54
CA ILE A 110 1.85 -10.13 7.89
C ILE A 110 2.07 -8.74 8.46
N SER A 111 2.58 -8.69 9.69
CA SER A 111 2.99 -7.45 10.34
C SER A 111 4.09 -6.74 9.55
N THR A 112 4.22 -5.43 9.76
CA THR A 112 5.37 -4.66 9.28
C THR A 112 6.66 -4.95 10.04
N SER A 113 6.54 -5.49 11.26
CA SER A 113 7.64 -6.02 12.08
C SER A 113 7.68 -7.55 11.98
N GLY A 114 8.83 -8.15 12.29
CA GLY A 114 8.96 -9.61 12.37
C GLY A 114 9.83 -10.21 11.27
N PRO A 115 9.79 -11.54 11.09
CA PRO A 115 10.74 -12.26 10.23
C PRO A 115 10.54 -12.02 8.74
N LEU A 116 9.39 -11.47 8.33
CA LEU A 116 9.09 -11.10 6.94
C LEU A 116 8.95 -9.57 6.85
N PRO A 117 10.05 -8.82 6.80
CA PRO A 117 10.02 -7.36 6.77
C PRO A 117 9.22 -6.83 5.59
N PHE A 118 8.60 -5.67 5.75
CA PHE A 118 7.91 -5.00 4.64
C PHE A 118 8.95 -4.31 3.78
N VAL A 119 9.25 -4.93 2.63
CA VAL A 119 10.18 -4.37 1.64
C VAL A 119 9.42 -4.04 0.36
N MET A 120 9.59 -2.82 -0.15
CA MET A 120 8.99 -2.37 -1.40
C MET A 120 9.94 -1.44 -2.14
N SER A 121 10.29 -1.79 -3.38
CA SER A 121 11.26 -1.03 -4.21
C SER A 121 12.60 -0.76 -3.51
N GLY A 122 13.07 -1.71 -2.70
CA GLY A 122 14.30 -1.59 -1.90
C GLY A 122 14.14 -0.84 -0.58
N TRP A 123 13.00 -0.20 -0.32
CA TRP A 123 12.70 0.42 0.96
C TRP A 123 12.22 -0.63 1.96
N THR A 124 12.88 -0.73 3.12
CA THR A 124 12.48 -1.57 4.23
C THR A 124 11.76 -0.73 5.29
N ALA A 125 10.57 -1.16 5.70
CA ALA A 125 9.84 -0.51 6.77
C ALA A 125 10.33 -0.97 8.14
N LEU A 126 10.66 -0.01 8.99
CA LEU A 126 10.98 -0.20 10.39
C LEU A 126 9.90 0.51 11.24
N PRO A 127 9.02 -0.25 11.91
CA PRO A 127 7.95 0.34 12.69
C PRO A 127 8.48 1.10 13.90
N GLY A 128 7.82 2.20 14.25
CA GLY A 128 8.05 2.93 15.48
C GLY A 128 7.20 2.38 16.64
N GLU A 129 7.36 2.96 17.81
CA GLU A 129 6.64 2.56 19.03
C GLU A 129 5.15 2.95 19.03
N ARG A 130 4.75 3.88 18.20
CA ARG A 130 3.38 4.39 18.10
C ARG A 130 2.81 4.16 16.71
N ILE A 131 1.48 4.13 16.62
CA ILE A 131 0.78 4.14 15.33
C ILE A 131 1.21 5.38 14.52
N TYR A 132 1.29 5.24 13.20
CA TYR A 132 1.74 6.27 12.24
C TYR A 132 3.18 6.79 12.47
N THR A 133 4.02 6.05 13.19
CA THR A 133 5.44 6.35 13.33
C THR A 133 6.30 5.20 12.83
N GLY A 134 7.51 5.51 12.42
CA GLY A 134 8.48 4.56 11.90
C GLY A 134 9.36 5.18 10.83
N THR A 135 10.20 4.38 10.25
CA THR A 135 11.11 4.80 9.18
C THR A 135 11.04 3.84 7.99
N LEU A 136 11.32 4.37 6.81
CA LEU A 136 11.66 3.60 5.63
C LEU A 136 13.16 3.79 5.37
N VAL A 137 13.87 2.68 5.18
CA VAL A 137 15.32 2.67 4.97
C VAL A 137 15.62 2.03 3.62
N LYS A 138 16.48 2.67 2.83
CA LYS A 138 17.01 2.15 1.58
C LYS A 138 18.46 2.61 1.43
N ASP A 139 19.39 1.67 1.42
CA ASP A 139 20.83 1.96 1.46
C ASP A 139 21.16 2.91 2.63
N ASP A 140 21.76 4.06 2.37
CA ASP A 140 22.08 5.10 3.37
C ASP A 140 20.94 6.12 3.58
N LEU A 141 19.81 5.94 2.89
CA LEU A 141 18.66 6.85 2.98
C LEU A 141 17.72 6.41 4.10
N VAL A 142 17.32 7.34 4.93
CA VAL A 142 16.31 7.14 5.99
C VAL A 142 15.23 8.20 5.87
N VAL A 143 14.00 7.76 5.74
CA VAL A 143 12.82 8.63 5.70
C VAL A 143 11.94 8.31 6.89
N THR A 144 11.64 9.31 7.71
CA THR A 144 10.82 9.15 8.91
C THR A 144 9.36 9.46 8.60
N ALA A 145 8.48 8.51 8.90
CA ALA A 145 7.03 8.73 8.81
C ALA A 145 6.58 9.71 9.89
N ARG A 146 5.69 10.63 9.51
CA ARG A 146 5.07 11.59 10.42
C ARG A 146 3.58 11.66 10.20
N GLN A 147 2.83 11.78 11.28
CA GLN A 147 1.40 12.01 11.19
C GLN A 147 1.13 13.32 10.44
N GLY A 148 0.25 13.28 9.43
CA GLY A 148 -0.09 14.42 8.60
C GLY A 148 0.81 14.65 7.38
N GLY A 149 1.86 13.85 7.20
CA GLY A 149 2.82 13.97 6.10
C GLY A 149 3.61 15.28 6.11
N ASN A 150 4.74 15.31 5.49
CA ASN A 150 5.49 16.55 5.17
C ASN A 150 6.45 16.31 3.99
N ALA A 151 7.05 17.38 3.50
CA ALA A 151 7.99 17.32 2.36
C ALA A 151 9.23 16.45 2.64
N ASP A 152 9.60 16.26 3.91
CA ASP A 152 10.78 15.49 4.31
C ASP A 152 10.51 13.97 4.36
N SER A 153 9.27 13.53 4.15
CA SER A 153 8.87 12.12 4.12
C SER A 153 8.59 11.59 2.70
N LEU A 154 9.18 12.22 1.70
CA LEU A 154 9.06 11.77 0.31
C LEU A 154 9.98 10.57 0.05
N ILE A 155 9.41 9.54 -0.60
CA ILE A 155 10.17 8.42 -1.13
C ILE A 155 9.99 8.35 -2.65
N SER A 156 11.01 7.88 -3.33
CA SER A 156 10.97 7.56 -4.76
C SER A 156 11.49 6.15 -5.01
N ARG A 157 11.20 5.62 -6.18
CA ARG A 157 11.75 4.35 -6.65
C ARG A 157 13.24 4.45 -6.91
#